data_462a37e276d1c838b721d976bade6e01
#
_entry.id   462a37e276d1c838b721d976bade6e01
#
_cell.length_a   1.000
_cell.length_b   1.000
_cell.length_c   1.000
_cell.angle_alpha   90.00
_cell.angle_beta   90.00
_cell.angle_gamma   90.00
#
_symmetry.space_group_name_H-M   'P 1'
#
loop_
_entity.id
_entity.type
_entity.pdbx_description
1 polymer ?
#
loop_
_entity_poly.entity_id
_entity_poly.type
_entity_poly.pdbx_seq_one_letter_code
_entity_poly.pdbx_strand_id
1 'polypeptide(L)'
;YVPAFYEPIYNEDGTIKEIKKLYEEAPDRVKRAVVEDLDKAEFPVKNIVPFIDTVHDRCVVETFRGCTRGCRFCQAGMIYRPVRERKKETIENLAKEQLANTGHEELSLLSLSTSDYSQFEPLATDLMKMCGENNVSLSLPSLRLDSFSFQVLQEIQKYRKSGLTFAPEAGSQRLRDVINKNITEENIFSAVE
;
A
#
# COMPACT_ATOMS: atom_id res chain seq x y z
N TYR A 1 -11.69 3.51 19.66
CA TYR A 1 -12.31 4.81 19.90
C TYR A 1 -13.82 4.71 19.82
N VAL A 2 -14.52 5.13 20.88
CA VAL A 2 -15.98 5.17 20.95
C VAL A 2 -16.40 6.63 20.94
N PRO A 3 -16.91 7.17 19.83
CA PRO A 3 -17.24 8.61 19.71
C PRO A 3 -18.18 9.11 20.80
N ALA A 4 -19.15 8.30 21.23
CA ALA A 4 -20.10 8.66 22.28
C ALA A 4 -19.47 8.94 23.66
N PHE A 5 -18.19 8.59 23.84
CA PHE A 5 -17.46 8.85 25.09
C PHE A 5 -16.78 10.22 25.13
N TYR A 6 -16.83 10.95 24.01
CA TYR A 6 -16.08 12.21 23.84
C TYR A 6 -16.95 13.27 23.17
N GLU A 7 -16.81 14.51 23.61
CA GLU A 7 -17.48 15.67 23.06
C GLU A 7 -16.42 16.66 22.52
N PRO A 8 -16.40 16.94 21.21
CA PRO A 8 -15.54 17.98 20.67
C PRO A 8 -16.10 19.37 21.00
N ILE A 9 -15.27 20.21 21.61
CA ILE A 9 -15.59 21.61 21.86
C ILE A 9 -14.87 22.43 20.79
N TYR A 10 -15.60 23.32 20.14
CA TYR A 10 -15.09 24.11 19.04
C TYR A 10 -14.80 25.55 19.45
N ASN A 11 -13.82 26.18 18.79
CA ASN A 11 -13.60 27.60 18.78
C ASN A 11 -14.63 28.29 17.88
N GLU A 12 -14.69 29.64 17.92
CA GLU A 12 -15.58 30.44 17.06
C GLU A 12 -15.30 30.28 15.55
N ASP A 13 -14.07 29.96 15.18
CA ASP A 13 -13.64 29.72 13.80
C ASP A 13 -13.91 28.27 13.30
N GLY A 14 -14.57 27.43 14.12
CA GLY A 14 -14.89 26.04 13.79
C GLY A 14 -13.74 25.06 14.01
N THR A 15 -12.58 25.47 14.48
CA THR A 15 -11.49 24.55 14.84
C THR A 15 -11.77 23.88 16.19
N ILE A 16 -11.27 22.65 16.37
CA ILE A 16 -11.43 21.92 17.64
C ILE A 16 -10.56 22.57 18.71
N LYS A 17 -11.20 23.08 19.79
CA LYS A 17 -10.53 23.62 20.96
C LYS A 17 -10.00 22.52 21.86
N GLU A 18 -10.86 21.57 22.18
CA GLU A 18 -10.54 20.41 23.01
C GLU A 18 -11.50 19.26 22.72
N ILE A 19 -11.12 18.06 23.11
CA ILE A 19 -11.99 16.89 23.13
C ILE A 19 -12.21 16.51 24.59
N LYS A 20 -13.40 16.81 25.10
CA LYS A 20 -13.79 16.52 26.49
C LYS A 20 -14.27 15.08 26.59
N LYS A 21 -13.77 14.33 27.56
CA LYS A 21 -14.35 13.02 27.87
C LYS A 21 -15.63 13.18 28.69
N LEU A 22 -16.64 12.37 28.38
CA LEU A 22 -17.96 12.38 29.04
C LEU A 22 -18.06 11.38 30.17
N TYR A 23 -17.18 10.37 30.21
CA TYR A 23 -17.14 9.30 31.19
C TYR A 23 -15.76 9.22 31.85
N GLU A 24 -15.73 9.01 33.15
CA GLU A 24 -14.52 8.99 33.95
C GLU A 24 -13.59 7.82 33.53
N GLU A 25 -14.18 6.68 33.16
CA GLU A 25 -13.51 5.49 32.72
C GLU A 25 -12.93 5.60 31.28
N ALA A 26 -13.37 6.60 30.50
CA ALA A 26 -12.82 6.82 29.18
C ALA A 26 -11.35 7.28 29.25
N PRO A 27 -10.44 6.74 28.43
CA PRO A 27 -9.06 7.18 28.44
C PRO A 27 -8.93 8.61 27.91
N ASP A 28 -8.03 9.42 28.48
CA ASP A 28 -7.74 10.78 27.99
C ASP A 28 -7.15 10.75 26.57
N ARG A 29 -6.46 9.66 26.22
CA ARG A 29 -5.92 9.41 24.88
C ARG A 29 -6.18 7.98 24.47
N VAL A 30 -6.86 7.81 23.34
CA VAL A 30 -7.03 6.50 22.72
C VAL A 30 -5.75 6.13 21.98
N LYS A 31 -5.05 5.10 22.49
CA LYS A 31 -3.87 4.56 21.79
C LYS A 31 -4.32 3.66 20.66
N ARG A 32 -3.75 3.86 19.48
CA ARG A 32 -3.95 2.96 18.36
C ARG A 32 -3.25 1.62 18.61
N ALA A 33 -3.93 0.52 18.35
CA ALA A 33 -3.30 -0.79 18.31
C ALA A 33 -2.36 -0.87 17.09
N VAL A 34 -1.15 -1.32 17.32
CA VAL A 34 -0.11 -1.47 16.28
C VAL A 34 0.44 -2.89 16.35
N VAL A 35 0.40 -3.60 15.23
CA VAL A 35 1.13 -4.86 15.07
C VAL A 35 2.56 -4.49 14.76
N GLU A 36 3.50 -4.79 15.66
CA GLU A 36 4.91 -4.39 15.53
C GLU A 36 5.65 -5.27 14.51
N ASP A 37 5.41 -6.57 14.54
CA ASP A 37 6.02 -7.56 13.66
C ASP A 37 4.97 -8.15 12.72
N LEU A 38 4.99 -7.73 11.45
CA LEU A 38 4.03 -8.19 10.46
C LEU A 38 4.26 -9.64 10.01
N ASP A 39 5.48 -10.17 10.16
CA ASP A 39 5.76 -11.56 9.82
C ASP A 39 5.05 -12.54 10.76
N LYS A 40 4.80 -12.11 12.00
CA LYS A 40 4.06 -12.89 13.01
C LYS A 40 2.56 -12.66 12.98
N ALA A 41 2.10 -11.65 12.23
CA ALA A 41 0.69 -11.39 12.10
C ALA A 41 0.01 -12.50 11.30
N GLU A 42 -1.11 -12.99 11.80
CA GLU A 42 -1.94 -13.93 11.05
C GLU A 42 -2.33 -13.33 9.70
N PHE A 43 -2.25 -14.17 8.67
CA PHE A 43 -2.63 -13.80 7.32
C PHE A 43 -3.43 -14.94 6.69
N PRO A 44 -4.63 -14.69 6.14
CA PRO A 44 -5.45 -15.74 5.58
C PRO A 44 -4.85 -16.24 4.25
N VAL A 45 -4.46 -17.50 4.21
CA VAL A 45 -3.95 -18.17 3.00
C VAL A 45 -4.98 -19.09 2.35
N LYS A 46 -6.11 -19.33 3.02
CA LYS A 46 -7.26 -20.09 2.51
C LYS A 46 -8.47 -19.20 2.42
N ASN A 47 -8.45 -18.30 1.46
CA ASN A 47 -9.54 -17.36 1.25
C ASN A 47 -10.76 -18.07 0.67
N ILE A 48 -11.95 -17.57 1.00
CA ILE A 48 -13.19 -18.00 0.37
C ILE A 48 -13.19 -17.45 -1.07
N VAL A 49 -13.24 -18.36 -2.03
CA VAL A 49 -13.34 -18.00 -3.46
C VAL A 49 -14.82 -17.98 -3.84
N PRO A 50 -15.36 -16.86 -4.34
CA PRO A 50 -16.76 -16.78 -4.75
C PRO A 50 -17.02 -17.62 -6.01
N PHE A 51 -18.26 -18.12 -6.18
CA PHE A 51 -18.69 -18.82 -7.37
C PHE A 51 -19.00 -17.92 -8.56
N ILE A 52 -19.16 -16.63 -8.31
CA ILE A 52 -19.46 -15.62 -9.34
C ILE A 52 -18.21 -14.81 -9.63
N ASP A 53 -18.10 -14.34 -10.85
CA ASP A 53 -17.02 -13.42 -11.24
C ASP A 53 -17.10 -12.14 -10.41
N THR A 54 -15.97 -11.76 -9.83
CA THR A 54 -15.83 -10.53 -9.05
C THR A 54 -14.86 -9.58 -9.74
N VAL A 55 -15.03 -8.27 -9.49
CA VAL A 55 -14.17 -7.22 -10.09
C VAL A 55 -12.69 -7.40 -9.71
N HIS A 56 -12.43 -7.98 -8.53
CA HIS A 56 -11.09 -8.20 -7.99
C HIS A 56 -10.85 -9.69 -7.70
N ASP A 57 -10.89 -10.50 -8.75
CA ASP A 57 -10.67 -11.94 -8.68
C ASP A 57 -9.17 -12.26 -8.67
N ARG A 58 -8.52 -12.05 -7.52
CA ARG A 58 -7.07 -12.19 -7.38
C ARG A 58 -6.63 -12.49 -5.95
N CYS A 59 -5.47 -13.12 -5.82
CA CYS A 59 -4.73 -13.14 -4.55
C CYS A 59 -4.15 -11.77 -4.24
N VAL A 60 -4.22 -11.36 -2.97
CA VAL A 60 -3.63 -10.09 -2.52
C VAL A 60 -2.73 -10.36 -1.34
N VAL A 61 -1.46 -9.97 -1.42
CA VAL A 61 -0.49 -10.08 -0.33
C VAL A 61 -0.03 -8.71 0.12
N GLU A 62 -0.25 -8.41 1.42
CA GLU A 62 0.21 -7.17 2.04
C GLU A 62 1.72 -7.23 2.27
N THR A 63 2.46 -6.29 1.69
CA THR A 63 3.93 -6.21 1.81
C THR A 63 4.36 -5.43 3.03
N PHE A 64 3.74 -4.28 3.28
CA PHE A 64 4.02 -3.44 4.44
C PHE A 64 2.86 -2.50 4.77
N ARG A 65 2.87 -1.95 5.97
CA ARG A 65 1.94 -0.93 6.45
C ARG A 65 2.66 0.37 6.73
N GLY A 66 1.97 1.48 6.48
CA GLY A 66 2.48 2.82 6.67
C GLY A 66 3.09 3.41 5.41
N CYS A 67 3.48 4.68 5.48
CA CYS A 67 4.15 5.39 4.41
C CYS A 67 4.99 6.53 5.00
N THR A 68 6.21 6.72 4.50
CA THR A 68 7.15 7.76 4.96
C THR A 68 7.07 9.04 4.13
N ARG A 69 6.34 9.05 3.01
CA ARG A 69 6.41 10.12 1.99
C ARG A 69 5.89 11.49 2.46
N GLY A 70 4.87 11.51 3.31
CA GLY A 70 4.40 12.76 3.90
C GLY A 70 3.69 13.72 2.94
N CYS A 71 3.03 13.20 1.89
CA CYS A 71 2.18 14.01 1.02
C CYS A 71 1.13 14.74 1.85
N ARG A 72 1.00 16.06 1.70
CA ARG A 72 0.19 16.90 2.59
C ARG A 72 -1.31 16.64 2.54
N PHE A 73 -1.81 16.10 1.45
CA PHE A 73 -3.21 15.71 1.28
C PHE A 73 -3.52 14.30 1.79
N CYS A 74 -2.48 13.49 2.11
CA CYS A 74 -2.66 12.07 2.39
C CYS A 74 -2.80 11.78 3.88
N GLN A 75 -4.02 11.52 4.35
CA GLN A 75 -4.28 11.13 5.73
C GLN A 75 -3.74 9.73 6.05
N ALA A 76 -3.77 8.80 5.09
CA ALA A 76 -3.27 7.43 5.26
C ALA A 76 -1.77 7.40 5.63
N GLY A 77 -0.96 8.28 5.02
CA GLY A 77 0.45 8.42 5.34
C GLY A 77 0.72 8.88 6.77
N MET A 78 -0.25 9.50 7.45
CA MET A 78 -0.16 9.88 8.86
C MET A 78 -0.71 8.82 9.79
N ILE A 79 -1.89 8.25 9.47
CA ILE A 79 -2.60 7.30 10.34
C ILE A 79 -1.83 5.99 10.49
N TYR A 80 -1.22 5.48 9.42
CA TYR A 80 -0.62 4.15 9.41
C TYR A 80 0.88 4.10 9.76
N ARG A 81 1.46 5.17 10.26
CA ARG A 81 2.82 5.16 10.82
C ARG A 81 2.89 4.39 12.14
N PRO A 82 4.05 3.78 12.45
CA PRO A 82 5.30 3.69 11.70
C PRO A 82 5.20 2.73 10.50
N VAL A 83 6.18 2.80 9.57
CA VAL A 83 6.31 1.80 8.50
C VAL A 83 6.78 0.48 9.12
N ARG A 84 6.15 -0.60 8.72
CA ARG A 84 6.47 -1.97 9.13
C ARG A 84 6.36 -2.86 7.92
N GLU A 85 7.45 -3.52 7.58
CA GLU A 85 7.56 -4.37 6.40
C GLU A 85 7.50 -5.85 6.81
N ARG A 86 6.95 -6.70 5.93
CA ARG A 86 7.16 -8.14 5.97
C ARG A 86 8.49 -8.44 5.30
N LYS A 87 9.14 -9.52 5.72
CA LYS A 87 10.30 -10.05 5.02
C LYS A 87 9.92 -10.57 3.65
N LYS A 88 10.85 -10.47 2.70
CA LYS A 88 10.66 -10.95 1.33
C LYS A 88 10.22 -12.42 1.29
N GLU A 89 10.89 -13.27 2.05
CA GLU A 89 10.59 -14.70 2.15
C GLU A 89 9.19 -14.97 2.68
N THR A 90 8.72 -14.16 3.65
CA THR A 90 7.35 -14.25 4.17
C THR A 90 6.34 -13.93 3.08
N ILE A 91 6.56 -12.85 2.32
CA ILE A 91 5.66 -12.45 1.22
C ILE A 91 5.58 -13.53 0.15
N GLU A 92 6.73 -14.09 -0.25
CA GLU A 92 6.80 -15.17 -1.25
C GLU A 92 6.05 -16.43 -0.80
N ASN A 93 6.23 -16.83 0.45
CA ASN A 93 5.56 -18.01 1.01
C ASN A 93 4.03 -17.79 1.08
N LEU A 94 3.58 -16.62 1.56
CA LEU A 94 2.16 -16.28 1.59
C LEU A 94 1.55 -16.26 0.19
N ALA A 95 2.26 -15.73 -0.80
CA ALA A 95 1.81 -15.73 -2.19
C ALA A 95 1.66 -17.17 -2.73
N LYS A 96 2.66 -18.02 -2.53
CA LYS A 96 2.61 -19.44 -2.95
C LYS A 96 1.46 -20.20 -2.31
N GLU A 97 1.30 -20.06 -1.00
CA GLU A 97 0.25 -20.74 -0.26
C GLU A 97 -1.15 -20.26 -0.68
N GLN A 98 -1.31 -18.94 -0.86
CA GLN A 98 -2.59 -18.39 -1.28
C GLN A 98 -2.98 -18.84 -2.69
N LEU A 99 -2.07 -18.77 -3.65
CA LEU A 99 -2.28 -19.25 -5.02
C LEU A 99 -2.63 -20.75 -5.05
N ALA A 100 -1.90 -21.58 -4.30
CA ALA A 100 -2.15 -23.01 -4.23
C ALA A 100 -3.52 -23.36 -3.60
N ASN A 101 -4.01 -22.56 -2.66
CA ASN A 101 -5.28 -22.80 -1.98
C ASN A 101 -6.51 -22.23 -2.70
N THR A 102 -6.33 -21.23 -3.57
CA THR A 102 -7.46 -20.51 -4.20
C THR A 102 -7.60 -20.75 -5.69
N GLY A 103 -6.50 -21.03 -6.38
CA GLY A 103 -6.49 -21.19 -7.83
C GLY A 103 -6.64 -19.89 -8.62
N HIS A 104 -6.49 -18.72 -8.00
CA HIS A 104 -6.50 -17.45 -8.72
C HIS A 104 -5.36 -17.34 -9.73
N GLU A 105 -5.63 -16.70 -10.86
CA GLU A 105 -4.68 -16.47 -11.95
C GLU A 105 -4.00 -15.08 -11.88
N GLU A 106 -4.26 -14.33 -10.83
CA GLU A 106 -3.61 -13.03 -10.58
C GLU A 106 -3.14 -12.93 -9.13
N LEU A 107 -1.91 -12.46 -8.95
CA LEU A 107 -1.33 -12.05 -7.67
C LEU A 107 -1.15 -10.54 -7.64
N SER A 108 -1.63 -9.88 -6.62
CA SER A 108 -1.45 -8.44 -6.41
C SER A 108 -0.73 -8.17 -5.09
N LEU A 109 0.22 -7.26 -5.09
CA LEU A 109 0.81 -6.74 -3.86
C LEU A 109 -0.07 -5.62 -3.29
N LEU A 110 -0.07 -5.47 -1.97
CA LEU A 110 -0.84 -4.45 -1.27
C LEU A 110 0.05 -3.63 -0.34
N SER A 111 0.08 -2.33 -0.58
CA SER A 111 0.67 -1.33 0.31
C SER A 111 0.22 0.07 -0.09
N LEU A 112 0.61 1.09 0.68
CA LEU A 112 0.37 2.49 0.32
C LEU A 112 1.34 3.02 -0.74
N SER A 113 2.45 2.33 -0.99
CA SER A 113 3.48 2.73 -1.96
C SER A 113 4.39 1.54 -2.27
N THR A 114 3.98 0.66 -3.16
CA THR A 114 4.62 -0.64 -3.39
C THR A 114 6.10 -0.53 -3.76
N SER A 115 6.46 0.44 -4.58
CA SER A 115 7.86 0.71 -4.96
C SER A 115 8.74 1.25 -3.82
N ASP A 116 8.17 1.59 -2.67
CA ASP A 116 8.92 2.02 -1.49
C ASP A 116 9.28 0.87 -0.53
N TYR A 117 8.88 -0.35 -0.85
CA TYR A 117 9.31 -1.52 -0.10
C TYR A 117 10.83 -1.68 -0.19
N SER A 118 11.51 -1.90 0.94
CA SER A 118 12.99 -1.87 1.01
C SER A 118 13.68 -2.93 0.13
N GLN A 119 13.00 -4.04 -0.18
CA GLN A 119 13.48 -5.09 -1.06
C GLN A 119 12.59 -5.24 -2.30
N PHE A 120 12.09 -4.14 -2.85
CA PHE A 120 11.13 -4.15 -3.95
C PHE A 120 11.64 -4.88 -5.19
N GLU A 121 12.84 -4.53 -5.68
CA GLU A 121 13.39 -5.11 -6.91
C GLU A 121 13.62 -6.63 -6.82
N PRO A 122 14.31 -7.16 -5.80
CA PRO A 122 14.47 -8.60 -5.67
C PRO A 122 13.13 -9.32 -5.45
N LEU A 123 12.21 -8.75 -4.68
CA LEU A 123 10.88 -9.33 -4.49
C LEU A 123 10.09 -9.39 -5.81
N ALA A 124 10.06 -8.28 -6.57
CA ALA A 124 9.35 -8.23 -7.83
C ALA A 124 9.92 -9.24 -8.83
N THR A 125 11.25 -9.36 -8.92
CA THR A 125 11.93 -10.32 -9.80
C THR A 125 11.56 -11.77 -9.45
N ASP A 126 11.62 -12.14 -8.17
CA ASP A 126 11.32 -13.51 -7.73
C ASP A 126 9.83 -13.85 -7.90
N LEU A 127 8.94 -12.89 -7.59
CA LEU A 127 7.50 -13.07 -7.83
C LEU A 127 7.15 -13.16 -9.32
N MET A 128 7.79 -12.37 -10.18
CA MET A 128 7.58 -12.47 -11.63
C MET A 128 7.98 -13.84 -12.16
N LYS A 129 9.13 -14.37 -11.73
CA LYS A 129 9.57 -15.70 -12.12
C LYS A 129 8.56 -16.76 -11.64
N MET A 130 8.19 -16.73 -10.37
CA MET A 130 7.21 -17.65 -9.79
C MET A 130 5.86 -17.60 -10.51
N CYS A 131 5.35 -16.40 -10.78
CA CYS A 131 4.08 -16.19 -11.47
C CYS A 131 4.16 -16.67 -12.93
N GLY A 132 5.25 -16.38 -13.63
CA GLY A 132 5.47 -16.82 -15.02
C GLY A 132 5.52 -18.34 -15.16
N GLU A 133 6.18 -19.03 -14.25
CA GLU A 133 6.24 -20.51 -14.23
C GLU A 133 4.87 -21.16 -13.99
N ASN A 134 3.94 -20.45 -13.34
CA ASN A 134 2.60 -20.96 -12.99
C ASN A 134 1.47 -20.34 -13.84
N ASN A 135 1.76 -19.57 -14.89
CA ASN A 135 0.80 -18.83 -15.70
C ASN A 135 -0.09 -17.85 -14.89
N VAL A 136 0.42 -17.34 -13.78
CA VAL A 136 -0.22 -16.32 -12.94
C VAL A 136 0.24 -14.94 -13.38
N SER A 137 -0.64 -13.96 -13.42
CA SER A 137 -0.25 -12.56 -13.65
C SER A 137 0.13 -11.84 -12.36
N LEU A 138 1.18 -11.01 -12.41
CA LEU A 138 1.58 -10.17 -11.28
C LEU A 138 1.08 -8.74 -11.49
N SER A 139 0.37 -8.21 -10.49
CA SER A 139 -0.10 -6.82 -10.43
C SER A 139 0.65 -6.07 -9.34
N LEU A 140 1.24 -4.94 -9.71
CA LEU A 140 2.02 -4.07 -8.82
C LEU A 140 1.34 -2.70 -8.73
N PRO A 141 0.34 -2.54 -7.87
CA PRO A 141 -0.36 -1.27 -7.69
C PRO A 141 0.48 -0.27 -6.89
N SER A 142 0.05 0.99 -6.90
CA SER A 142 0.64 2.07 -6.07
C SER A 142 2.14 2.30 -6.32
N LEU A 143 2.55 2.22 -7.59
CA LEU A 143 3.91 2.55 -8.00
C LEU A 143 4.11 4.07 -8.02
N ARG A 144 5.30 4.50 -7.64
CA ARG A 144 5.70 5.90 -7.65
C ARG A 144 6.73 6.17 -8.74
N LEU A 145 6.60 7.30 -9.42
CA LEU A 145 7.51 7.70 -10.50
C LEU A 145 8.95 7.98 -10.01
N ASP A 146 9.11 8.44 -8.77
CA ASP A 146 10.41 8.81 -8.17
C ASP A 146 11.18 7.63 -7.54
N SER A 147 10.53 6.48 -7.38
CA SER A 147 11.14 5.26 -6.83
C SER A 147 10.96 4.05 -7.75
N PHE A 148 10.65 4.31 -9.02
CA PHE A 148 10.36 3.27 -9.98
C PHE A 148 11.61 2.85 -10.74
N SER A 149 11.89 1.53 -10.76
CA SER A 149 13.01 0.96 -11.53
C SER A 149 12.54 0.57 -12.92
N PHE A 150 13.15 1.17 -13.95
CA PHE A 150 12.91 0.80 -15.35
C PHE A 150 13.26 -0.67 -15.63
N GLN A 151 14.25 -1.23 -14.92
CA GLN A 151 14.61 -2.63 -15.08
C GLN A 151 13.45 -3.54 -14.68
N VAL A 152 12.80 -3.26 -13.56
CA VAL A 152 11.61 -4.00 -13.11
C VAL A 152 10.46 -3.86 -14.11
N LEU A 153 10.29 -2.66 -14.70
CA LEU A 153 9.26 -2.46 -15.73
C LEU A 153 9.50 -3.32 -16.98
N GLN A 154 10.71 -3.33 -17.48
CA GLN A 154 11.06 -4.15 -18.64
C GLN A 154 10.85 -5.64 -18.38
N GLU A 155 11.16 -6.11 -17.19
CA GLU A 155 10.89 -7.49 -16.81
C GLU A 155 9.38 -7.79 -16.74
N ILE A 156 8.57 -6.90 -16.12
CA ILE A 156 7.11 -7.04 -16.08
C ILE A 156 6.52 -7.15 -17.49
N GLN A 157 6.96 -6.31 -18.41
CA GLN A 157 6.45 -6.27 -19.79
C GLN A 157 6.78 -7.53 -20.60
N LYS A 158 7.82 -8.28 -20.23
CA LYS A 158 8.16 -9.56 -20.88
C LYS A 158 7.11 -10.66 -20.59
N TYR A 159 6.54 -10.66 -19.40
CA TYR A 159 5.60 -11.70 -18.99
C TYR A 159 4.15 -11.36 -19.34
N ARG A 160 3.76 -10.10 -19.19
CA ARG A 160 2.41 -9.63 -19.60
C ARG A 160 2.42 -8.12 -19.79
N LYS A 161 1.77 -7.64 -20.85
CA LYS A 161 1.49 -6.22 -21.03
C LYS A 161 0.40 -5.80 -20.03
N SER A 162 0.79 -5.25 -18.89
CA SER A 162 -0.13 -4.63 -17.94
C SER A 162 -0.02 -3.11 -18.05
N GLY A 163 -1.16 -2.43 -17.99
CA GLY A 163 -1.18 -0.98 -17.89
C GLY A 163 -0.61 -0.54 -16.53
N LEU A 164 0.25 0.48 -16.57
CA LEU A 164 0.74 1.13 -15.36
C LEU A 164 -0.04 2.41 -15.12
N THR A 165 -0.33 2.69 -13.84
CA THR A 165 -0.98 3.93 -13.43
C THR A 165 -0.07 4.70 -12.51
N PHE A 166 0.25 5.93 -12.92
CA PHE A 166 1.05 6.84 -12.12
C PHE A 166 0.25 8.09 -11.76
N ALA A 167 0.49 8.62 -10.59
CA ALA A 167 -0.22 9.77 -10.05
C ALA A 167 0.75 10.90 -9.66
N PRO A 168 1.08 11.81 -10.58
CA PRO A 168 1.87 13.00 -10.26
C PRO A 168 1.10 14.00 -9.38
N GLU A 169 -0.22 13.91 -9.30
CA GLU A 169 -1.18 14.69 -8.50
C GLU A 169 -1.33 16.15 -8.93
N ALA A 170 -0.31 16.76 -9.54
CA ALA A 170 -0.37 18.12 -10.04
C ALA A 170 0.48 18.31 -11.29
N GLY A 171 0.01 19.14 -12.22
CA GLY A 171 0.67 19.38 -13.51
C GLY A 171 1.94 20.23 -13.40
N SER A 172 2.04 21.17 -12.44
CA SER A 172 3.21 22.01 -12.28
C SER A 172 4.15 21.55 -11.15
N GLN A 173 5.45 21.71 -11.34
CA GLN A 173 6.45 21.41 -10.32
C GLN A 173 6.15 22.16 -9.00
N ARG A 174 5.84 23.46 -9.09
CA ARG A 174 5.49 24.26 -7.91
C ARG A 174 4.35 23.64 -7.07
N LEU A 175 3.31 23.13 -7.72
CA LEU A 175 2.20 22.50 -6.99
C LEU A 175 2.60 21.15 -6.40
N ARG A 176 3.40 20.34 -7.11
CA ARG A 176 3.94 19.10 -6.56
C ARG A 176 4.78 19.34 -5.32
N ASP A 177 5.60 20.39 -5.33
CA ASP A 177 6.40 20.79 -4.16
C ASP A 177 5.51 21.26 -3.01
N VAL A 178 4.49 22.08 -3.30
CA VAL A 178 3.52 22.55 -2.29
C VAL A 178 2.81 21.39 -1.60
N ILE A 179 2.41 20.36 -2.32
CA ILE A 179 1.74 19.18 -1.75
C ILE A 179 2.72 18.11 -1.22
N ASN A 180 4.03 18.39 -1.27
CA ASN A 180 5.09 17.46 -0.88
C ASN A 180 5.05 16.12 -1.62
N LYS A 181 4.84 16.17 -2.93
CA LYS A 181 4.76 14.94 -3.75
C LYS A 181 6.13 14.45 -4.24
N ASN A 182 7.15 15.28 -4.23
CA ASN A 182 8.56 14.98 -4.59
C ASN A 182 8.76 14.30 -5.97
N ILE A 183 7.84 14.49 -6.90
CA ILE A 183 7.96 14.00 -8.28
C ILE A 183 8.41 15.17 -9.14
N THR A 184 9.55 15.01 -9.82
CA THR A 184 10.07 16.01 -10.76
C THR A 184 9.44 15.87 -12.13
N GLU A 185 9.58 16.90 -12.96
CA GLU A 185 9.18 16.87 -14.35
C GLU A 185 9.95 15.80 -15.13
N GLU A 186 11.25 15.66 -14.83
CA GLU A 186 12.12 14.62 -15.38
C GLU A 186 11.63 13.20 -15.05
N ASN A 187 11.21 12.94 -13.80
CA ASN A 187 10.61 11.65 -13.44
C ASN A 187 9.37 11.32 -14.28
N ILE A 188 8.55 12.34 -14.60
CA ILE A 188 7.35 12.15 -15.40
C ILE A 188 7.70 11.78 -16.84
N PHE A 189 8.59 12.55 -17.47
CA PHE A 189 8.99 12.28 -18.86
C PHE A 189 9.71 10.95 -19.00
N SER A 190 10.66 10.64 -18.12
CA SER A 190 11.36 9.35 -18.14
C SER A 190 10.45 8.14 -17.98
N ALA A 191 9.29 8.29 -17.36
CA ALA A 191 8.35 7.18 -17.19
C ALA A 191 7.40 6.97 -18.39
N VAL A 192 7.36 7.92 -19.34
CA VAL A 192 6.47 7.89 -20.51
C VAL A 192 7.23 7.53 -21.79
N GLU A 193 8.54 7.75 -21.81
CA GLU A 193 9.46 7.32 -22.89
C GLU A 193 9.76 5.81 -22.82
#